data_fca8335f7366f31ad5e14d946a90916d
#
_entry.id   fca8335f7366f31ad5e14d946a90916d
#
_cell.length_a   1.000
_cell.length_b   1.000
_cell.length_c   1.000
_cell.angle_alpha   90.00
_cell.angle_beta   90.00
_cell.angle_gamma   90.00
#
_symmetry.space_group_name_H-M   'P 1'
#
loop_
_entity.id
_entity.type
_entity.pdbx_description
1 polymer ?
#
loop_
_entity_poly.entity_id
_entity_poly.type
_entity_poly.pdbx_seq_one_letter_code
_entity_poly.pdbx_strand_id
1 'polypeptide(L)'
;MILGWAALGVVALVAVGVATLALQARTVGVPPELGVRNGRLAPCPSSPNCVSTQADPSDATHAMPPLPFAVPAAAAQQQLRELLSTQPRVEVLRDEAGYLHVVARSATMGFPDDVEFFFDEAAGVIHFRSASRLGQSDMGVNRARMEQLSAALLTAMER
;
A
#
# COMPACT_ATOMS: atom_id res chain seq x y z
N MET A 1 -21.02 -35.92 -24.70
CA MET A 1 -21.59 -35.62 -23.35
C MET A 1 -20.52 -35.50 -22.26
N ILE A 2 -19.51 -36.36 -22.20
CA ILE A 2 -18.47 -36.33 -21.12
C ILE A 2 -17.64 -35.05 -21.12
N LEU A 3 -17.26 -34.49 -22.27
CA LEU A 3 -16.51 -33.24 -22.36
C LEU A 3 -17.26 -32.04 -21.78
N GLY A 4 -18.58 -32.00 -21.90
CA GLY A 4 -19.40 -30.90 -21.35
C GLY A 4 -19.42 -30.88 -19.82
N TRP A 5 -19.48 -32.05 -19.19
CA TRP A 5 -19.43 -32.15 -17.72
C TRP A 5 -18.06 -31.83 -17.13
N ALA A 6 -16.96 -32.18 -17.84
CA ALA A 6 -15.62 -31.81 -17.42
C ALA A 6 -15.40 -30.27 -17.48
N ALA A 7 -15.86 -29.61 -18.53
CA ALA A 7 -15.80 -28.15 -18.66
C ALA A 7 -16.61 -27.44 -17.57
N LEU A 8 -17.81 -27.90 -17.27
CA LEU A 8 -18.63 -27.37 -16.18
C LEU A 8 -17.95 -27.53 -14.81
N GLY A 9 -17.33 -28.67 -14.55
CA GLY A 9 -16.57 -28.93 -13.33
C GLY A 9 -15.40 -27.95 -13.14
N VAL A 10 -14.63 -27.69 -14.19
CA VAL A 10 -13.51 -26.73 -14.15
C VAL A 10 -14.01 -25.30 -13.89
N VAL A 11 -15.09 -24.88 -14.57
CA VAL A 11 -15.68 -23.54 -14.34
C VAL A 11 -16.16 -23.38 -12.91
N ALA A 12 -16.82 -24.42 -12.35
CA ALA A 12 -17.28 -24.38 -10.96
C ALA A 12 -16.10 -24.28 -9.97
N LEU A 13 -15.01 -25.02 -10.17
CA LEU A 13 -13.82 -24.95 -9.32
C LEU A 13 -13.15 -23.58 -9.38
N VAL A 14 -13.05 -22.98 -10.57
CA VAL A 14 -12.50 -21.62 -10.73
C VAL A 14 -13.39 -20.60 -10.02
N ALA A 15 -14.72 -20.70 -10.17
CA ALA A 15 -15.66 -19.80 -9.51
C ALA A 15 -15.56 -19.87 -7.97
N VAL A 16 -15.44 -21.09 -7.42
CA VAL A 16 -15.25 -21.29 -5.98
C VAL A 16 -13.90 -20.71 -5.53
N GLY A 17 -12.83 -20.92 -6.28
CA GLY A 17 -11.51 -20.34 -5.98
C GLY A 17 -11.54 -18.80 -5.95
N VAL A 18 -12.15 -18.18 -6.95
CA VAL A 18 -12.32 -16.72 -7.00
C VAL A 18 -13.18 -16.20 -5.84
N ALA A 19 -14.28 -16.88 -5.52
CA ALA A 19 -15.14 -16.49 -4.40
C ALA A 19 -14.39 -16.59 -3.06
N THR A 20 -13.60 -17.64 -2.86
CA THR A 20 -12.78 -17.82 -1.66
C THR A 20 -11.75 -16.72 -1.50
N LEU A 21 -11.02 -16.38 -2.58
CA LEU A 21 -10.06 -15.26 -2.58
C LEU A 21 -10.73 -13.92 -2.29
N ALA A 22 -11.89 -13.66 -2.89
CA ALA A 22 -12.65 -12.43 -2.64
C ALA A 22 -13.14 -12.34 -1.18
N LEU A 23 -13.51 -13.47 -0.57
CA LEU A 23 -13.88 -13.53 0.83
C LEU A 23 -12.68 -13.28 1.74
N GLN A 24 -11.54 -13.90 1.46
CA GLN A 24 -10.29 -13.65 2.19
C GLN A 24 -9.88 -12.18 2.13
N ALA A 25 -9.99 -11.53 0.96
CA ALA A 25 -9.70 -10.12 0.79
C ALA A 25 -10.55 -9.19 1.67
N ARG A 26 -11.79 -9.61 1.99
CA ARG A 26 -12.69 -8.85 2.86
C ARG A 26 -12.49 -9.10 4.35
N THR A 27 -11.98 -10.27 4.70
CA THR A 27 -11.88 -10.72 6.10
C THR A 27 -10.48 -10.61 6.68
N VAL A 28 -9.44 -10.43 5.83
CA VAL A 28 -8.07 -10.26 6.32
C VAL A 28 -7.95 -8.98 7.16
N GLY A 29 -7.53 -9.16 8.41
CA GLY A 29 -7.33 -8.07 9.37
C GLY A 29 -6.14 -7.18 9.03
N VAL A 30 -6.05 -6.06 9.73
CA VAL A 30 -4.87 -5.18 9.70
C VAL A 30 -3.71 -5.89 10.40
N PRO A 31 -2.52 -5.97 9.80
CA PRO A 31 -1.35 -6.54 10.44
C PRO A 31 -0.98 -5.78 11.73
N PRO A 32 -0.69 -6.48 12.85
CA PRO A 32 -0.45 -5.84 14.14
C PRO A 32 0.91 -5.14 14.26
N GLU A 33 1.83 -5.42 13.33
CA GLU A 33 3.17 -4.83 13.29
C GLU A 33 3.21 -3.41 12.71
N LEU A 34 2.11 -2.92 12.11
CA LEU A 34 2.06 -1.60 11.48
C LEU A 34 2.16 -0.46 12.50
N GLY A 35 2.71 0.65 12.02
CA GLY A 35 2.99 1.85 12.83
C GLY A 35 4.47 2.14 12.94
N VAL A 36 4.78 3.27 13.58
CA VAL A 36 6.16 3.73 13.78
C VAL A 36 6.70 3.17 15.09
N ARG A 37 7.86 2.51 15.01
CA ARG A 37 8.60 2.03 16.19
C ARG A 37 10.07 2.47 16.08
N ASN A 38 10.54 3.25 17.02
CA ASN A 38 11.90 3.80 17.03
C ASN A 38 12.25 4.55 15.73
N GLY A 39 11.33 5.37 15.21
CA GLY A 39 11.53 6.13 13.96
C GLY A 39 11.48 5.28 12.68
N ARG A 40 10.96 4.06 12.74
CA ARG A 40 10.88 3.17 11.58
C ARG A 40 9.51 2.55 11.42
N LEU A 41 9.09 2.42 10.17
CA LEU A 41 7.98 1.57 9.74
C LEU A 41 8.41 0.09 9.79
N ALA A 42 7.44 -0.82 9.75
CA ALA A 42 7.73 -2.25 9.66
C ALA A 42 8.57 -2.58 8.41
N PRO A 43 9.51 -3.53 8.47
CA PRO A 43 10.25 -3.94 7.29
C PRO A 43 9.34 -4.63 6.25
N CYS A 44 9.76 -4.60 4.99
CA CYS A 44 9.13 -5.44 3.97
C CYS A 44 9.41 -6.92 4.25
N PRO A 45 8.45 -7.83 3.98
CA PRO A 45 8.72 -9.25 3.89
C PRO A 45 9.61 -9.54 2.68
N SER A 46 10.09 -10.79 2.56
CA SER A 46 10.91 -11.20 1.40
C SER A 46 10.11 -11.31 0.08
N SER A 47 8.79 -11.24 0.14
CA SER A 47 7.91 -11.29 -1.04
C SER A 47 7.91 -9.94 -1.77
N PRO A 48 7.90 -9.91 -3.12
CA PRO A 48 8.03 -8.69 -3.91
C PRO A 48 6.77 -7.80 -3.95
N ASN A 49 5.82 -8.00 -3.06
CA ASN A 49 4.57 -7.26 -2.95
C ASN A 49 4.61 -6.12 -1.92
N CYS A 50 5.79 -5.61 -1.63
CA CYS A 50 6.03 -4.52 -0.70
C CYS A 50 7.11 -3.57 -1.22
N VAL A 51 6.94 -2.28 -0.97
CA VAL A 51 8.00 -1.25 -1.15
C VAL A 51 8.10 -0.39 0.10
N SER A 52 9.30 0.09 0.40
CA SER A 52 9.56 0.95 1.54
C SER A 52 10.74 1.89 1.29
N THR A 53 10.63 3.10 1.79
CA THR A 53 11.74 4.08 1.79
C THR A 53 12.80 3.79 2.86
N GLN A 54 12.52 2.84 3.74
CA GLN A 54 13.44 2.42 4.80
C GLN A 54 13.99 1.01 4.57
N ALA A 55 13.78 0.43 3.39
CA ALA A 55 14.46 -0.78 2.93
C ALA A 55 15.95 -0.48 2.64
N ASP A 56 16.79 -1.52 2.57
CA ASP A 56 18.18 -1.37 2.18
C ASP A 56 18.26 -0.77 0.76
N PRO A 57 19.01 0.33 0.54
CA PRO A 57 19.11 0.96 -0.78
C PRO A 57 19.61 0.03 -1.91
N SER A 58 20.31 -1.03 -1.58
CA SER A 58 20.76 -2.05 -2.53
C SER A 58 19.64 -3.06 -2.91
N ASP A 59 18.54 -3.07 -2.17
CA ASP A 59 17.39 -3.94 -2.45
C ASP A 59 16.48 -3.31 -3.53
N ALA A 60 16.80 -3.57 -4.79
CA ALA A 60 16.03 -3.05 -5.92
C ALA A 60 14.55 -3.48 -5.93
N THR A 61 14.21 -4.56 -5.22
CA THR A 61 12.84 -5.06 -5.13
C THR A 61 11.97 -4.20 -4.20
N HIS A 62 12.52 -3.78 -3.07
CA HIS A 62 11.74 -3.12 -2.02
C HIS A 62 12.08 -1.64 -1.84
N ALA A 63 13.33 -1.22 -2.13
CA ALA A 63 13.75 0.14 -1.88
C ALA A 63 13.09 1.17 -2.80
N MET A 64 12.69 2.30 -2.19
CA MET A 64 12.27 3.53 -2.86
C MET A 64 12.86 4.75 -2.12
N PRO A 65 13.08 5.88 -2.79
CA PRO A 65 13.56 7.09 -2.13
C PRO A 65 12.47 7.70 -1.23
N PRO A 66 12.84 8.28 -0.06
CA PRO A 66 11.92 9.05 0.76
C PRO A 66 11.54 10.37 0.07
N LEU A 67 10.43 10.98 0.47
CA LEU A 67 9.94 12.23 -0.10
C LEU A 67 10.38 13.40 0.76
N PRO A 68 11.17 14.34 0.24
CA PRO A 68 11.53 15.55 0.99
C PRO A 68 10.32 16.46 1.18
N PHE A 69 10.27 17.18 2.30
CA PHE A 69 9.35 18.28 2.53
C PHE A 69 10.06 19.43 3.24
N ALA A 70 9.65 20.65 2.90
CA ALA A 70 10.24 21.88 3.46
C ALA A 70 9.20 22.74 4.24
N VAL A 71 7.97 22.24 4.35
CA VAL A 71 6.89 22.86 5.13
C VAL A 71 6.78 22.16 6.49
N PRO A 72 6.07 22.69 7.49
CA PRO A 72 5.81 21.96 8.74
C PRO A 72 5.17 20.59 8.45
N ALA A 73 5.54 19.55 9.20
CA ALA A 73 5.03 18.18 8.97
C ALA A 73 3.50 18.10 8.96
N ALA A 74 2.83 18.87 9.81
CA ALA A 74 1.37 18.95 9.83
C ALA A 74 0.79 19.47 8.50
N ALA A 75 1.46 20.43 7.84
CA ALA A 75 1.06 20.93 6.54
C ALA A 75 1.31 19.91 5.43
N ALA A 76 2.46 19.23 5.44
CA ALA A 76 2.77 18.14 4.52
C ALA A 76 1.75 16.98 4.68
N GLN A 77 1.40 16.63 5.92
CA GLN A 77 0.40 15.60 6.20
C GLN A 77 -0.99 16.01 5.70
N GLN A 78 -1.35 17.27 5.83
CA GLN A 78 -2.62 17.80 5.31
C GLN A 78 -2.68 17.69 3.78
N GLN A 79 -1.62 18.10 3.07
CA GLN A 79 -1.53 18.00 1.61
C GLN A 79 -1.63 16.54 1.14
N LEU A 80 -0.95 15.61 1.84
CA LEU A 80 -1.06 14.18 1.54
C LEU A 80 -2.50 13.68 1.77
N ARG A 81 -3.16 14.11 2.83
CA ARG A 81 -4.55 13.74 3.15
C ARG A 81 -5.52 14.22 2.06
N GLU A 82 -5.34 15.45 1.59
CA GLU A 82 -6.14 16.00 0.49
C GLU A 82 -5.93 15.20 -0.80
N LEU A 83 -4.68 14.87 -1.14
CA LEU A 83 -4.36 14.04 -2.30
C LEU A 83 -5.00 12.65 -2.18
N LEU A 84 -4.89 11.99 -1.03
CA LEU A 84 -5.47 10.66 -0.80
C LEU A 84 -6.99 10.66 -0.85
N SER A 85 -7.65 11.75 -0.44
CA SER A 85 -9.10 11.89 -0.51
C SER A 85 -9.65 11.86 -1.94
N THR A 86 -8.83 12.18 -2.93
CA THR A 86 -9.19 12.12 -4.35
C THR A 86 -8.97 10.73 -4.97
N GLN A 87 -8.29 9.85 -4.26
CA GLN A 87 -7.96 8.52 -4.79
C GLN A 87 -9.14 7.54 -4.62
N PRO A 88 -9.55 6.84 -5.68
CA PRO A 88 -10.62 5.85 -5.55
C PRO A 88 -10.15 4.65 -4.71
N ARG A 89 -11.06 4.07 -3.93
CA ARG A 89 -10.83 2.85 -3.14
C ARG A 89 -9.69 2.97 -2.11
N VAL A 90 -9.45 4.19 -1.62
CA VAL A 90 -8.54 4.46 -0.50
C VAL A 90 -9.37 4.82 0.73
N GLU A 91 -9.06 4.21 1.86
CA GLU A 91 -9.71 4.40 3.15
C GLU A 91 -8.64 4.75 4.19
N VAL A 92 -8.84 5.84 4.93
CA VAL A 92 -7.97 6.22 6.05
C VAL A 92 -8.34 5.39 7.28
N LEU A 93 -7.39 4.62 7.82
CA LEU A 93 -7.58 3.83 9.03
C LEU A 93 -7.01 4.49 10.27
N ARG A 94 -5.87 5.18 10.16
CA ARG A 94 -5.26 5.93 11.26
C ARG A 94 -4.72 7.25 10.73
N ASP A 95 -4.97 8.32 11.47
CA ASP A 95 -4.51 9.67 11.19
C ASP A 95 -4.07 10.31 12.52
N GLU A 96 -2.78 10.21 12.78
CA GLU A 96 -2.15 10.67 14.01
C GLU A 96 -1.07 11.70 13.65
N ALA A 97 -0.68 12.57 14.56
CA ALA A 97 0.38 13.54 14.32
C ALA A 97 1.68 12.83 13.86
N GLY A 98 2.13 13.14 12.66
CA GLY A 98 3.34 12.56 12.07
C GLY A 98 3.17 11.14 11.50
N TYR A 99 1.96 10.57 11.52
CA TYR A 99 1.71 9.23 10.97
C TYR A 99 0.34 9.14 10.31
N LEU A 100 0.30 8.53 9.13
CA LEU A 100 -0.93 8.26 8.39
C LEU A 100 -0.92 6.82 7.87
N HIS A 101 -1.98 6.06 8.12
CA HIS A 101 -2.19 4.72 7.59
C HIS A 101 -3.48 4.68 6.78
N VAL A 102 -3.38 4.27 5.54
CA VAL A 102 -4.51 4.06 4.64
C VAL A 102 -4.51 2.65 4.07
N VAL A 103 -5.68 2.17 3.69
CA VAL A 103 -5.84 0.95 2.91
C VAL A 103 -6.27 1.31 1.51
N ALA A 104 -5.48 0.88 0.52
CA ALA A 104 -5.84 0.93 -0.89
C ALA A 104 -6.33 -0.44 -1.34
N ARG A 105 -7.46 -0.48 -2.07
CA ARG A 105 -8.03 -1.76 -2.53
C ARG A 105 -7.88 -1.91 -4.04
N SER A 106 -7.52 -3.12 -4.47
CA SER A 106 -7.44 -3.43 -5.91
C SER A 106 -8.82 -3.28 -6.57
N ALA A 107 -8.83 -2.89 -7.87
CA ALA A 107 -10.06 -2.60 -8.59
C ALA A 107 -10.93 -3.84 -8.83
N THR A 108 -10.34 -4.98 -9.07
CA THR A 108 -11.04 -6.19 -9.51
C THR A 108 -11.50 -7.06 -8.33
N MET A 109 -10.58 -7.37 -7.41
CA MET A 109 -10.82 -8.34 -6.33
C MET A 109 -10.97 -7.69 -4.96
N GLY A 110 -10.70 -6.37 -4.83
CA GLY A 110 -10.76 -5.67 -3.56
C GLY A 110 -9.65 -6.06 -2.58
N PHE A 111 -8.53 -6.64 -3.07
CA PHE A 111 -7.38 -6.98 -2.23
C PHE A 111 -6.86 -5.74 -1.53
N PRO A 112 -6.72 -5.80 -0.19
CA PRO A 112 -6.23 -4.67 0.58
C PRO A 112 -4.71 -4.61 0.58
N ASP A 113 -4.18 -3.42 0.30
CA ASP A 113 -2.80 -3.04 0.50
C ASP A 113 -2.73 -2.00 1.60
N ASP A 114 -1.87 -2.19 2.60
CA ASP A 114 -1.59 -1.19 3.62
C ASP A 114 -0.56 -0.20 3.10
N VAL A 115 -0.89 1.09 3.18
CA VAL A 115 0.01 2.18 2.84
C VAL A 115 0.20 3.05 4.07
N GLU A 116 1.44 3.12 4.57
CA GLU A 116 1.83 3.86 5.75
C GLU A 116 2.73 5.03 5.35
N PHE A 117 2.55 6.16 6.02
CA PHE A 117 3.40 7.35 5.88
C PHE A 117 3.85 7.80 7.26
N PHE A 118 5.14 8.02 7.41
CA PHE A 118 5.76 8.57 8.60
C PHE A 118 6.49 9.87 8.25
N PHE A 119 6.12 10.96 8.91
CA PHE A 119 6.68 12.29 8.70
C PHE A 119 7.84 12.49 9.67
N ASP A 120 9.07 12.27 9.21
CA ASP A 120 10.29 12.50 9.99
C ASP A 120 10.68 13.97 9.88
N GLU A 121 10.22 14.78 10.83
CA GLU A 121 10.53 16.22 10.89
C GLU A 121 12.03 16.49 11.06
N ALA A 122 12.74 15.64 11.79
CA ALA A 122 14.15 15.83 12.06
C ALA A 122 14.99 15.62 10.79
N ALA A 123 14.58 14.68 9.95
CA ALA A 123 15.22 14.42 8.66
C ALA A 123 14.62 15.24 7.51
N GLY A 124 13.46 15.88 7.70
CA GLY A 124 12.75 16.62 6.66
C GLY A 124 12.22 15.73 5.52
N VAL A 125 11.85 14.49 5.83
CA VAL A 125 11.40 13.52 4.83
C VAL A 125 10.14 12.76 5.29
N ILE A 126 9.31 12.38 4.31
CA ILE A 126 8.23 11.43 4.51
C ILE A 126 8.77 10.05 4.15
N HIS A 127 8.81 9.17 5.13
CA HIS A 127 8.97 7.75 4.91
C HIS A 127 7.64 7.11 4.58
N PHE A 128 7.66 6.13 3.69
CA PHE A 128 6.46 5.34 3.39
C PHE A 128 6.77 3.86 3.26
N ARG A 129 5.73 3.08 3.44
CA ARG A 129 5.67 1.64 3.16
C ARG A 129 4.35 1.33 2.49
N SER A 130 4.35 0.53 1.43
CA SER A 130 3.15 0.03 0.76
C SER A 130 3.29 -1.47 0.54
N ALA A 131 2.36 -2.26 1.11
CA ALA A 131 2.45 -3.71 1.08
C ALA A 131 1.08 -4.38 1.00
N SER A 132 0.99 -5.43 0.20
CA SER A 132 -0.23 -6.24 0.11
C SER A 132 -0.38 -7.14 1.34
N ARG A 133 -1.60 -7.24 1.89
CA ARG A 133 -1.93 -8.16 2.99
C ARG A 133 -1.96 -9.61 2.54
N LEU A 134 -2.21 -9.85 1.26
CA LEU A 134 -2.39 -11.18 0.68
C LEU A 134 -1.56 -11.35 -0.59
N GLY A 135 -1.15 -12.60 -0.83
CA GLY A 135 -0.44 -12.99 -2.04
C GLY A 135 1.07 -12.83 -1.96
N GLN A 136 1.77 -13.45 -2.90
CA GLN A 136 3.23 -13.41 -3.01
C GLN A 136 3.69 -12.28 -3.92
N SER A 137 2.88 -11.87 -4.90
CA SER A 137 3.22 -10.81 -5.84
C SER A 137 2.00 -9.94 -6.11
N ASP A 138 2.22 -8.65 -6.19
CA ASP A 138 1.23 -7.63 -6.56
C ASP A 138 1.42 -7.13 -8.01
N MET A 139 2.30 -7.75 -8.78
CA MET A 139 2.67 -7.33 -10.15
C MET A 139 3.19 -5.89 -10.22
N GLY A 140 3.81 -5.38 -9.16
CA GLY A 140 4.36 -4.02 -9.08
C GLY A 140 3.33 -2.93 -8.76
N VAL A 141 2.12 -3.29 -8.36
CA VAL A 141 1.04 -2.32 -8.05
C VAL A 141 1.43 -1.39 -6.90
N ASN A 142 2.05 -1.91 -5.82
CA ASN A 142 2.49 -1.08 -4.70
C ASN A 142 3.55 -0.06 -5.16
N ARG A 143 4.55 -0.47 -5.95
CA ARG A 143 5.56 0.44 -6.49
C ARG A 143 4.95 1.52 -7.37
N ALA A 144 4.15 1.14 -8.37
CA ALA A 144 3.50 2.08 -9.29
C ALA A 144 2.60 3.09 -8.55
N ARG A 145 1.86 2.63 -7.53
CA ARG A 145 1.06 3.51 -6.66
C ARG A 145 1.94 4.53 -5.96
N MET A 146 3.04 4.11 -5.35
CA MET A 146 3.91 5.02 -4.61
C MET A 146 4.67 5.98 -5.52
N GLU A 147 5.06 5.57 -6.73
CA GLU A 147 5.63 6.47 -7.73
C GLU A 147 4.63 7.58 -8.14
N GLN A 148 3.38 7.21 -8.41
CA GLN A 148 2.34 8.18 -8.77
C GLN A 148 1.99 9.14 -7.63
N LEU A 149 1.79 8.62 -6.40
CA LEU A 149 1.50 9.45 -5.23
C LEU A 149 2.67 10.38 -4.91
N SER A 150 3.90 9.89 -5.00
CA SER A 150 5.11 10.68 -4.75
C SER A 150 5.23 11.85 -5.72
N ALA A 151 5.05 11.61 -7.01
CA ALA A 151 5.09 12.66 -8.03
C ALA A 151 3.99 13.71 -7.82
N ALA A 152 2.77 13.26 -7.52
CA ALA A 152 1.64 14.15 -7.27
C ALA A 152 1.83 15.00 -5.99
N LEU A 153 2.35 14.39 -4.92
CA LEU A 153 2.59 15.09 -3.65
C LEU A 153 3.71 16.13 -3.79
N LEU A 154 4.82 15.78 -4.43
CA LEU A 154 5.91 16.74 -4.70
C LEU A 154 5.41 17.94 -5.50
N THR A 155 4.61 17.71 -6.55
CA THR A 155 3.98 18.78 -7.33
C THR A 155 3.03 19.64 -6.50
N ALA A 156 2.32 19.07 -5.53
CA ALA A 156 1.43 19.80 -4.64
C ALA A 156 2.21 20.68 -3.63
N MET A 157 3.36 20.19 -3.15
CA MET A 157 4.23 20.90 -2.20
C MET A 157 5.01 22.08 -2.83
N GLU A 158 5.17 22.10 -4.16
CA GLU A 158 5.83 23.19 -4.88
C GLU A 158 4.93 24.41 -5.16
N ARG A 159 3.64 24.33 -4.86
CA ARG A 159 2.63 25.39 -5.10
C ARG A 159 2.38 26.26 -3.88
#